data_0ae90be5f54972c8a2a74e6a2380b1c7
#
_entry.id   0ae90be5f54972c8a2a74e6a2380b1c7
#
_cell.length_a   1.000
_cell.length_b   1.000
_cell.length_c   1.000
_cell.angle_alpha   90.00
_cell.angle_beta   90.00
_cell.angle_gamma   90.00
#
_symmetry.space_group_name_H-M   'P 1'
#
loop_
_entity.id
_entity.type
_entity.pdbx_description
1 polymer ?
#
loop_
_entity_poly.entity_id
_entity_poly.type
_entity_poly.pdbx_seq_one_letter_code
_entity_poly.pdbx_strand_id
1 'polypeptide(L)'
;MVAENFAQGPYFGDFGGRFVAESLMGPLEEVEAAWKRLWRDRSFQRRLRDLFVNYAGRPSLLTEAPRFAADLGGVRVFLKREDLNHTGSHKINNVLGQALLTKELGKTRVIAETGAGQHGVATATAAALLGLDCTIYMGREDTERQALNVARMQMLGAEVIAVTAGSATLKDAINEAFRDWVTNVETTNYIFGTAAGPHPFPELVRDLQRVIGDEARAQLLAAEGRLPDVVVACVGGGSNAIGSFTAFIDDPSVELLGCEAAGDGFETGRHAASITADEVGVLHGARTFVLQERDGQTKASHSISAGLDYPGVGPEHAWLARTGRASYMPISNAEAMDAFLHLSRTEGIIPAIESSHALAGVRKWALAKAEAEGPFEPGEEPIVIVTVSGRGDKDVDTASRWFGYGRAKLQVIDPSAGPSGVTVLDQNEEK
;
A
#
# COMPACT_ATOMS: atom_id res chain seq x y z
N MET A 1 25.36 16.98 -2.91
CA MET A 1 24.50 18.13 -3.31
C MET A 1 23.05 17.71 -3.66
N VAL A 2 22.58 16.51 -3.28
CA VAL A 2 21.20 16.04 -3.52
C VAL A 2 20.34 16.16 -2.24
N ALA A 3 20.95 16.16 -1.07
CA ALA A 3 20.25 16.23 0.22
C ALA A 3 19.52 17.56 0.52
N GLU A 4 19.80 18.63 -0.23
CA GLU A 4 19.12 19.93 -0.04
C GLU A 4 17.85 20.12 -0.88
N ASN A 5 17.53 19.19 -1.78
CA ASN A 5 16.37 19.26 -2.67
C ASN A 5 15.17 18.42 -2.25
N PHE A 6 15.23 17.75 -1.11
CA PHE A 6 14.01 17.19 -0.54
C PHE A 6 13.07 18.34 -0.15
N ALA A 7 11.92 18.38 -0.79
CA ALA A 7 10.94 19.41 -0.55
C ALA A 7 10.67 19.58 0.95
N GLN A 8 11.10 20.69 1.48
CA GLN A 8 10.73 21.15 2.83
C GLN A 8 9.53 22.07 2.66
N GLY A 9 8.41 21.65 3.18
CA GLY A 9 7.21 22.44 3.12
C GLY A 9 6.10 21.79 2.27
N PRO A 10 5.06 22.55 1.92
CA PRO A 10 3.84 21.95 1.37
C PRO A 10 3.96 21.41 -0.06
N TYR A 11 5.10 21.61 -0.75
CA TYR A 11 5.25 21.25 -2.16
C TYR A 11 6.46 20.37 -2.43
N PHE A 12 6.30 19.45 -3.40
CA PHE A 12 7.31 18.68 -4.09
C PHE A 12 7.38 19.19 -5.53
N GLY A 13 8.25 20.16 -5.81
CA GLY A 13 8.18 20.92 -7.07
C GLY A 13 6.82 21.60 -7.23
N ASP A 14 6.11 21.29 -8.31
CA ASP A 14 4.76 21.80 -8.59
C ASP A 14 3.62 21.02 -7.90
N PHE A 15 3.92 19.93 -7.23
CA PHE A 15 2.93 19.02 -6.62
C PHE A 15 2.83 19.23 -5.11
N GLY A 16 1.70 18.82 -4.50
CA GLY A 16 1.44 18.95 -3.07
C GLY A 16 0.52 20.12 -2.75
N GLY A 17 0.82 20.85 -1.69
CA GLY A 17 0.06 22.01 -1.22
C GLY A 17 -1.02 21.67 -0.20
N ARG A 18 -1.89 22.64 0.08
CA ARG A 18 -3.03 22.56 1.01
C ARG A 18 -4.28 23.13 0.33
N PHE A 19 -4.88 22.37 -0.55
CA PHE A 19 -6.10 22.76 -1.28
C PHE A 19 -7.32 22.27 -0.50
N VAL A 20 -7.55 22.86 0.66
CA VAL A 20 -8.61 22.48 1.61
C VAL A 20 -9.44 23.68 2.01
N ALA A 21 -10.58 23.43 2.67
CA ALA A 21 -11.38 24.48 3.28
C ALA A 21 -10.59 25.21 4.37
N GLU A 22 -10.83 26.52 4.54
CA GLU A 22 -10.14 27.36 5.53
C GLU A 22 -10.21 26.78 6.96
N SER A 23 -11.32 26.14 7.32
CA SER A 23 -11.51 25.48 8.61
C SER A 23 -10.53 24.36 8.92
N LEU A 24 -9.89 23.78 7.89
CA LEU A 24 -8.87 22.74 8.07
C LEU A 24 -7.43 23.29 8.10
N MET A 25 -7.20 24.56 7.81
CA MET A 25 -5.85 25.11 7.80
C MET A 25 -5.22 25.05 9.20
N GLY A 26 -5.95 25.49 10.25
CA GLY A 26 -5.48 25.39 11.63
C GLY A 26 -5.16 23.97 12.10
N PRO A 27 -6.06 22.99 11.93
CA PRO A 27 -5.79 21.59 12.22
C PRO A 27 -4.56 21.01 11.48
N LEU A 28 -4.36 21.34 10.21
CA LEU A 28 -3.18 20.91 9.45
C LEU A 28 -1.89 21.54 9.99
N GLU A 29 -1.92 22.81 10.38
CA GLU A 29 -0.79 23.49 11.00
C GLU A 29 -0.47 22.92 12.40
N GLU A 30 -1.50 22.56 13.17
CA GLU A 30 -1.34 21.88 14.46
C GLU A 30 -0.62 20.52 14.27
N VAL A 31 -1.06 19.72 13.31
CA VAL A 31 -0.45 18.41 12.98
C VAL A 31 1.00 18.62 12.51
N GLU A 32 1.26 19.57 11.60
CA GLU A 32 2.60 19.86 11.08
C GLU A 32 3.56 20.28 12.19
N ALA A 33 3.14 21.24 13.02
CA ALA A 33 3.98 21.76 14.12
C ALA A 33 4.29 20.65 15.14
N ALA A 34 3.28 19.84 15.50
CA ALA A 34 3.46 18.72 16.40
C ALA A 34 4.39 17.65 15.77
N TRP A 35 4.21 17.30 14.50
CA TRP A 35 5.04 16.33 13.80
C TRP A 35 6.51 16.77 13.75
N LYS A 36 6.79 18.00 13.30
CA LYS A 36 8.15 18.54 13.25
C LYS A 36 8.85 18.53 14.60
N ARG A 37 8.11 18.81 15.68
CA ARG A 37 8.63 18.75 17.06
C ARG A 37 8.89 17.32 17.49
N LEU A 38 7.91 16.42 17.33
CA LEU A 38 7.96 15.04 17.81
C LEU A 38 8.96 14.18 17.02
N TRP A 39 9.10 14.42 15.72
CA TRP A 39 10.09 13.71 14.90
C TRP A 39 11.53 13.90 15.39
N ARG A 40 11.81 15.03 16.06
CA ARG A 40 13.11 15.34 16.68
C ARG A 40 13.18 14.94 18.15
N ASP A 41 12.08 14.58 18.76
CA ASP A 41 12.03 14.20 20.19
C ASP A 41 12.49 12.75 20.38
N ARG A 42 13.59 12.59 21.11
CA ARG A 42 14.15 11.25 21.44
C ARG A 42 13.20 10.38 22.26
N SER A 43 12.32 10.96 23.06
CA SER A 43 11.34 10.20 23.84
C SER A 43 10.25 9.62 22.94
N PHE A 44 9.72 10.44 22.01
CA PHE A 44 8.77 10.00 21.00
C PHE A 44 9.38 8.91 20.11
N GLN A 45 10.60 9.11 19.61
CA GLN A 45 11.30 8.15 18.76
C GLN A 45 11.55 6.80 19.48
N ARG A 46 11.83 6.82 20.78
CA ARG A 46 11.95 5.58 21.58
C ARG A 46 10.62 4.85 21.68
N ARG A 47 9.53 5.55 22.00
CA ARG A 47 8.19 4.94 22.10
C ARG A 47 7.74 4.37 20.75
N LEU A 48 7.96 5.08 19.67
CA LEU A 48 7.65 4.60 18.33
C LEU A 48 8.47 3.35 17.98
N ARG A 49 9.78 3.38 18.25
CA ARG A 49 10.65 2.21 18.04
C ARG A 49 10.23 1.02 18.90
N ASP A 50 9.86 1.24 20.15
CA ASP A 50 9.38 0.21 21.04
C ASP A 50 8.11 -0.46 20.50
N LEU A 51 7.17 0.31 19.99
CA LEU A 51 5.97 -0.21 19.31
C LEU A 51 6.33 -0.95 18.01
N PHE A 52 7.28 -0.47 17.23
CA PHE A 52 7.73 -1.17 16.03
C PHE A 52 8.32 -2.54 16.37
N VAL A 53 9.19 -2.63 17.36
CA VAL A 53 9.86 -3.88 17.71
C VAL A 53 8.93 -4.82 18.47
N ASN A 54 8.30 -4.35 19.56
CA ASN A 54 7.60 -5.21 20.50
C ASN A 54 6.12 -5.45 20.17
N TYR A 55 5.55 -4.65 19.24
CA TYR A 55 4.15 -4.78 18.86
C TYR A 55 3.95 -5.06 17.36
N ALA A 56 4.60 -4.29 16.48
CA ALA A 56 4.47 -4.50 15.04
C ALA A 56 5.30 -5.69 14.52
N GLY A 57 6.32 -6.15 15.26
CA GLY A 57 7.18 -7.28 14.87
C GLY A 57 8.32 -6.90 13.95
N ARG A 58 8.78 -5.64 13.99
CA ARG A 58 9.91 -5.16 13.17
C ARG A 58 11.28 -5.51 13.80
N PRO A 59 12.37 -5.60 12.99
CA PRO A 59 12.41 -5.38 11.55
C PRO A 59 11.68 -6.47 10.75
N SER A 60 10.95 -6.08 9.70
CA SER A 60 10.39 -7.07 8.78
C SER A 60 11.51 -7.74 7.97
N LEU A 61 11.29 -9.01 7.62
CA LEU A 61 12.34 -9.81 6.96
C LEU A 61 12.61 -9.32 5.53
N LEU A 62 13.84 -9.50 5.08
CA LEU A 62 14.22 -9.49 3.68
C LEU A 62 14.52 -10.94 3.28
N THR A 63 13.66 -11.54 2.44
CA THR A 63 13.69 -12.98 2.11
C THR A 63 14.01 -13.13 0.63
N GLU A 64 15.04 -13.88 0.28
CA GLU A 64 15.31 -14.24 -1.11
C GLU A 64 14.24 -15.22 -1.62
N ALA A 65 13.82 -15.05 -2.89
CA ALA A 65 12.77 -15.83 -3.55
C ALA A 65 13.32 -16.53 -4.81
N PRO A 66 14.19 -17.55 -4.64
CA PRO A 66 14.90 -18.15 -5.77
C PRO A 66 14.01 -18.93 -6.73
N ARG A 67 12.93 -19.53 -6.22
CA ARG A 67 12.00 -20.28 -7.09
C ARG A 67 11.06 -19.34 -7.86
N PHE A 68 10.73 -18.19 -7.30
CA PHE A 68 10.01 -17.14 -8.01
C PHE A 68 10.88 -16.53 -9.12
N ALA A 69 12.18 -16.40 -8.86
CA ALA A 69 13.13 -15.80 -9.80
C ALA A 69 13.63 -16.76 -10.88
N ALA A 70 13.37 -18.08 -10.78
CA ALA A 70 14.00 -19.11 -11.60
C ALA A 70 13.77 -18.96 -13.12
N ASP A 71 12.66 -18.36 -13.54
CA ASP A 71 12.28 -18.13 -14.94
C ASP A 71 12.39 -16.65 -15.36
N LEU A 72 13.07 -15.81 -14.57
CA LEU A 72 13.17 -14.37 -14.77
C LEU A 72 14.51 -13.89 -15.37
N GLY A 73 15.18 -14.76 -16.16
CA GLY A 73 16.37 -14.37 -16.90
C GLY A 73 17.64 -14.19 -16.07
N GLY A 74 17.71 -14.80 -14.88
CA GLY A 74 18.94 -14.82 -14.05
C GLY A 74 19.06 -13.66 -13.06
N VAL A 75 17.96 -13.01 -12.69
CA VAL A 75 17.95 -12.00 -11.62
C VAL A 75 17.74 -12.65 -10.24
N ARG A 76 18.24 -11.98 -9.20
CA ARG A 76 17.96 -12.37 -7.81
C ARG A 76 16.88 -11.48 -7.21
N VAL A 77 15.84 -12.07 -6.62
CA VAL A 77 14.69 -11.35 -6.08
C VAL A 77 14.63 -11.47 -4.57
N PHE A 78 14.62 -10.34 -3.88
CA PHE A 78 14.46 -10.23 -2.43
C PHE A 78 13.13 -9.59 -2.09
N LEU A 79 12.32 -10.29 -1.29
CA LEU A 79 11.02 -9.85 -0.81
C LEU A 79 11.17 -9.08 0.50
N LYS A 80 10.83 -7.80 0.54
CA LYS A 80 10.67 -7.07 1.81
C LYS A 80 9.29 -7.38 2.39
N ARG A 81 9.26 -8.15 3.47
CA ARG A 81 8.10 -8.87 4.00
C ARG A 81 7.24 -8.02 4.95
N GLU A 82 6.61 -6.96 4.43
CA GLU A 82 5.65 -6.15 5.20
C GLU A 82 4.33 -6.90 5.51
N ASP A 83 4.07 -7.99 4.81
CA ASP A 83 2.98 -8.92 5.04
C ASP A 83 3.08 -9.68 6.40
N LEU A 84 4.27 -9.76 6.97
CA LEU A 84 4.52 -10.40 8.27
C LEU A 84 4.31 -9.48 9.47
N ASN A 85 4.16 -8.18 9.25
CA ASN A 85 3.90 -7.25 10.34
C ASN A 85 2.56 -7.55 11.03
N HIS A 86 2.45 -7.17 12.31
CA HIS A 86 1.15 -7.17 12.98
C HIS A 86 0.10 -6.45 12.14
N THR A 87 -1.11 -6.98 12.07
CA THR A 87 -2.21 -6.63 11.16
C THR A 87 -2.08 -7.15 9.72
N GLY A 88 -0.88 -7.57 9.28
CA GLY A 88 -0.65 -8.21 8.00
C GLY A 88 -0.34 -7.26 6.84
N SER A 89 0.14 -6.04 7.13
CA SER A 89 0.59 -5.11 6.09
C SER A 89 1.46 -3.98 6.63
N HIS A 90 2.08 -3.19 5.73
CA HIS A 90 2.84 -1.98 6.03
C HIS A 90 2.03 -0.87 6.73
N LYS A 91 0.70 -0.93 6.71
CA LYS A 91 -0.16 0.14 7.24
C LYS A 91 0.07 0.40 8.73
N ILE A 92 0.41 -0.62 9.50
CA ILE A 92 0.68 -0.50 10.93
C ILE A 92 1.81 0.48 11.25
N ASN A 93 2.82 0.62 10.36
CA ASN A 93 3.95 1.52 10.56
C ASN A 93 3.47 2.98 10.68
N ASN A 94 2.71 3.41 9.69
CA ASN A 94 2.14 4.75 9.63
C ASN A 94 1.18 5.01 10.79
N VAL A 95 0.28 4.07 11.03
CA VAL A 95 -0.81 4.24 12.00
C VAL A 95 -0.30 4.34 13.44
N LEU A 96 0.69 3.54 13.85
CA LEU A 96 1.28 3.65 15.19
C LEU A 96 1.87 5.03 15.44
N GLY A 97 2.56 5.60 14.46
CA GLY A 97 3.13 6.94 14.59
C GLY A 97 2.06 8.03 14.67
N GLN A 98 1.03 7.97 13.81
CA GLN A 98 -0.06 8.94 13.83
C GLN A 98 -0.95 8.81 15.09
N ALA A 99 -1.15 7.59 15.60
CA ALA A 99 -1.89 7.39 16.83
C ALA A 99 -1.11 7.92 18.06
N LEU A 100 0.22 7.75 18.11
CA LEU A 100 1.05 8.40 19.11
C LEU A 100 0.99 9.93 19.00
N LEU A 101 1.06 10.47 17.77
CA LEU A 101 0.89 11.92 17.52
C LEU A 101 -0.47 12.40 18.04
N THR A 102 -1.54 11.65 17.82
CA THR A 102 -2.88 11.97 18.34
C THR A 102 -2.89 12.12 19.86
N LYS A 103 -2.23 11.22 20.58
CA LYS A 103 -2.09 11.30 22.06
C LYS A 103 -1.31 12.55 22.48
N GLU A 104 -0.25 12.91 21.74
CA GLU A 104 0.56 14.10 22.02
C GLU A 104 -0.19 15.41 21.73
N LEU A 105 -1.15 15.38 20.81
CA LEU A 105 -2.09 16.48 20.55
C LEU A 105 -3.21 16.58 21.60
N GLY A 106 -3.30 15.62 22.53
CA GLY A 106 -4.37 15.57 23.54
C GLY A 106 -5.74 15.21 22.97
N LYS A 107 -5.81 14.73 21.72
CA LYS A 107 -7.07 14.29 21.11
C LYS A 107 -7.45 12.92 21.67
N THR A 108 -8.74 12.65 21.75
CA THR A 108 -9.31 11.41 22.33
C THR A 108 -9.90 10.47 21.31
N ARG A 109 -10.14 10.96 20.07
CA ARG A 109 -10.76 10.22 18.98
C ARG A 109 -9.89 10.26 17.74
N VAL A 110 -9.90 9.16 17.01
CA VAL A 110 -9.32 9.06 15.66
C VAL A 110 -10.38 8.69 14.65
N ILE A 111 -10.21 9.22 13.45
CA ILE A 111 -10.95 8.79 12.27
C ILE A 111 -9.98 8.33 11.20
N ALA A 112 -10.43 7.43 10.32
CA ALA A 112 -9.68 7.04 9.13
C ALA A 112 -10.63 6.62 8.02
N GLU A 113 -10.14 6.71 6.79
CA GLU A 113 -10.71 6.09 5.61
C GLU A 113 -10.12 4.71 5.36
N THR A 114 -10.83 3.86 4.62
CA THR A 114 -10.23 2.62 4.13
C THR A 114 -10.95 2.10 2.87
N GLY A 115 -10.19 1.50 1.94
CA GLY A 115 -10.72 0.75 0.79
C GLY A 115 -10.59 -0.74 1.04
N ALA A 116 -9.39 -1.32 0.89
CA ALA A 116 -9.13 -2.74 1.15
C ALA A 116 -9.30 -3.18 2.63
N GLY A 117 -9.59 -2.24 3.54
CA GLY A 117 -9.78 -2.51 4.95
C GLY A 117 -8.50 -2.55 5.79
N GLN A 118 -7.32 -2.68 5.18
CA GLN A 118 -6.06 -2.84 5.93
C GLN A 118 -5.68 -1.59 6.73
N HIS A 119 -5.94 -0.39 6.20
CA HIS A 119 -5.71 0.84 6.94
C HIS A 119 -6.69 0.97 8.12
N GLY A 120 -7.96 0.67 7.89
CA GLY A 120 -8.98 0.65 8.94
C GLY A 120 -8.64 -0.34 10.07
N VAL A 121 -8.24 -1.56 9.73
CA VAL A 121 -7.81 -2.56 10.73
C VAL A 121 -6.59 -2.07 11.52
N ALA A 122 -5.59 -1.49 10.85
CA ALA A 122 -4.42 -0.94 11.54
C ALA A 122 -4.80 0.22 12.47
N THR A 123 -5.70 1.13 12.03
CA THR A 123 -6.19 2.26 12.83
C THR A 123 -6.99 1.78 14.04
N ALA A 124 -7.93 0.85 13.85
CA ALA A 124 -8.68 0.25 14.95
C ALA A 124 -7.75 -0.45 15.96
N THR A 125 -6.71 -1.14 15.46
CA THR A 125 -5.70 -1.81 16.30
C THR A 125 -4.92 -0.80 17.16
N ALA A 126 -4.42 0.27 16.57
CA ALA A 126 -3.66 1.29 17.31
C ALA A 126 -4.58 2.09 18.26
N ALA A 127 -5.81 2.36 17.87
CA ALA A 127 -6.80 3.02 18.72
C ALA A 127 -7.11 2.17 19.97
N ALA A 128 -7.37 0.87 19.80
CA ALA A 128 -7.56 -0.06 20.91
C ALA A 128 -6.34 -0.11 21.83
N LEU A 129 -5.13 -0.18 21.27
CA LEU A 129 -3.88 -0.21 22.02
C LEU A 129 -3.67 1.04 22.88
N LEU A 130 -4.02 2.22 22.34
CA LEU A 130 -3.72 3.51 22.97
C LEU A 130 -4.93 4.14 23.70
N GLY A 131 -6.07 3.44 23.76
CA GLY A 131 -7.29 3.91 24.40
C GLY A 131 -7.86 5.16 23.73
N LEU A 132 -8.06 5.09 22.41
CA LEU A 132 -8.68 6.13 21.58
C LEU A 132 -10.02 5.63 21.03
N ASP A 133 -11.02 6.49 20.97
CA ASP A 133 -12.24 6.22 20.21
C ASP A 133 -11.88 6.18 18.70
N CYS A 134 -12.53 5.30 17.95
CA CYS A 134 -12.18 5.05 16.55
C CYS A 134 -13.42 4.96 15.66
N THR A 135 -13.48 5.78 14.61
CA THR A 135 -14.50 5.68 13.56
C THR A 135 -13.80 5.51 12.20
N ILE A 136 -14.23 4.50 11.45
CA ILE A 136 -13.67 4.15 10.14
C ILE A 136 -14.72 4.38 9.06
N TYR A 137 -14.39 5.19 8.06
CA TYR A 137 -15.19 5.41 6.86
C TYR A 137 -14.74 4.44 5.76
N MET A 138 -15.68 3.72 5.19
CA MET A 138 -15.42 2.74 4.13
C MET A 138 -16.52 2.81 3.09
N GLY A 139 -16.17 2.79 1.80
CA GLY A 139 -17.16 2.74 0.75
C GLY A 139 -18.04 1.49 0.87
N ARG A 140 -19.33 1.60 0.60
CA ARG A 140 -20.26 0.46 0.71
C ARG A 140 -19.83 -0.72 -0.17
N GLU A 141 -19.41 -0.44 -1.40
CA GLU A 141 -18.86 -1.47 -2.31
C GLU A 141 -17.67 -2.21 -1.69
N ASP A 142 -16.81 -1.45 -1.01
CA ASP A 142 -15.62 -2.00 -0.35
C ASP A 142 -15.99 -2.78 0.92
N THR A 143 -17.03 -2.38 1.68
CA THR A 143 -17.49 -3.13 2.87
C THR A 143 -17.96 -4.53 2.50
N GLU A 144 -18.61 -4.67 1.35
CA GLU A 144 -19.08 -5.97 0.83
C GLU A 144 -17.91 -6.85 0.35
N ARG A 145 -16.96 -6.26 -0.40
CA ARG A 145 -15.77 -6.97 -0.88
C ARG A 145 -14.84 -7.43 0.23
N GLN A 146 -14.78 -6.69 1.34
CA GLN A 146 -13.80 -6.86 2.42
C GLN A 146 -14.48 -7.08 3.79
N ALA A 147 -15.57 -7.84 3.82
CA ALA A 147 -16.37 -8.10 5.02
C ALA A 147 -15.53 -8.66 6.20
N LEU A 148 -14.51 -9.46 5.92
CA LEU A 148 -13.58 -9.97 6.94
C LEU A 148 -12.86 -8.84 7.68
N ASN A 149 -12.40 -7.81 6.95
CA ASN A 149 -11.74 -6.67 7.57
C ASN A 149 -12.73 -5.79 8.33
N VAL A 150 -13.97 -5.66 7.85
CA VAL A 150 -15.04 -4.96 8.60
C VAL A 150 -15.27 -5.65 9.96
N ALA A 151 -15.41 -6.97 9.99
CA ALA A 151 -15.56 -7.72 11.23
C ALA A 151 -14.36 -7.53 12.17
N ARG A 152 -13.12 -7.52 11.63
CA ARG A 152 -11.92 -7.27 12.43
C ARG A 152 -11.92 -5.88 13.06
N MET A 153 -12.28 -4.84 12.31
CA MET A 153 -12.40 -3.47 12.84
C MET A 153 -13.42 -3.38 13.97
N GLN A 154 -14.59 -4.00 13.80
CA GLN A 154 -15.64 -4.04 14.83
C GLN A 154 -15.19 -4.81 16.09
N MET A 155 -14.49 -5.95 15.94
CA MET A 155 -13.91 -6.70 17.07
C MET A 155 -12.86 -5.88 17.83
N LEU A 156 -12.17 -4.97 17.17
CA LEU A 156 -11.20 -4.05 17.78
C LEU A 156 -11.87 -2.81 18.42
N GLY A 157 -13.19 -2.73 18.38
CA GLY A 157 -13.98 -1.65 19.02
C GLY A 157 -14.18 -0.42 18.14
N ALA A 158 -13.82 -0.45 16.85
CA ALA A 158 -14.06 0.66 15.95
C ALA A 158 -15.53 0.66 15.46
N GLU A 159 -16.10 1.85 15.34
CA GLU A 159 -17.30 2.09 14.56
C GLU A 159 -16.95 2.11 13.07
N VAL A 160 -17.65 1.33 12.25
CA VAL A 160 -17.45 1.30 10.80
C VAL A 160 -18.68 1.89 10.12
N ILE A 161 -18.47 2.98 9.38
CA ILE A 161 -19.53 3.70 8.65
C ILE A 161 -19.40 3.43 7.16
N ALA A 162 -20.43 2.79 6.58
CA ALA A 162 -20.51 2.53 5.15
C ALA A 162 -20.96 3.79 4.41
N VAL A 163 -20.11 4.29 3.51
CA VAL A 163 -20.38 5.47 2.68
C VAL A 163 -21.05 5.06 1.39
N THR A 164 -22.24 5.60 1.13
CA THR A 164 -23.05 5.29 -0.06
C THR A 164 -23.03 6.38 -1.12
N ALA A 165 -22.36 7.51 -0.86
CA ALA A 165 -22.25 8.63 -1.78
C ALA A 165 -21.29 8.33 -2.94
N GLY A 166 -21.48 8.98 -4.07
CA GLY A 166 -20.59 8.89 -5.23
C GLY A 166 -20.50 7.47 -5.80
N SER A 167 -19.28 6.99 -6.01
CA SER A 167 -18.99 5.60 -6.41
C SER A 167 -19.02 4.60 -5.24
N ALA A 168 -19.26 5.07 -4.03
CA ALA A 168 -19.26 4.26 -2.79
C ALA A 168 -17.96 3.46 -2.58
N THR A 169 -16.82 4.06 -2.93
CA THR A 169 -15.47 3.49 -2.82
C THR A 169 -14.55 4.36 -1.95
N LEU A 170 -13.26 4.02 -1.89
CA LEU A 170 -12.24 4.73 -1.10
C LEU A 170 -12.26 6.25 -1.27
N LYS A 171 -12.45 6.77 -2.50
CA LYS A 171 -12.51 8.23 -2.75
C LYS A 171 -13.60 8.89 -1.92
N ASP A 172 -14.77 8.28 -1.85
CA ASP A 172 -15.91 8.85 -1.15
C ASP A 172 -15.78 8.68 0.38
N ALA A 173 -15.13 7.59 0.84
CA ALA A 173 -14.76 7.41 2.23
C ALA A 173 -13.82 8.52 2.73
N ILE A 174 -12.82 8.93 1.92
CA ILE A 174 -11.93 10.06 2.22
C ILE A 174 -12.74 11.36 2.37
N ASN A 175 -13.70 11.61 1.46
CA ASN A 175 -14.54 12.80 1.52
C ASN A 175 -15.36 12.86 2.83
N GLU A 176 -15.93 11.74 3.27
CA GLU A 176 -16.69 11.69 4.52
C GLU A 176 -15.77 11.86 5.75
N ALA A 177 -14.58 11.27 5.74
CA ALA A 177 -13.62 11.47 6.80
C ALA A 177 -13.22 12.95 6.94
N PHE A 178 -13.02 13.67 5.83
CA PHE A 178 -12.78 15.12 5.87
C PHE A 178 -13.96 15.90 6.44
N ARG A 179 -15.21 15.54 6.12
CA ARG A 179 -16.42 16.20 6.67
C ARG A 179 -16.54 15.99 8.18
N ASP A 180 -16.29 14.77 8.66
CA ASP A 180 -16.23 14.51 10.10
C ASP A 180 -15.12 15.32 10.76
N TRP A 181 -13.92 15.31 10.16
CA TRP A 181 -12.78 16.03 10.74
C TRP A 181 -13.06 17.54 10.87
N VAL A 182 -13.60 18.19 9.84
CA VAL A 182 -14.00 19.61 9.90
C VAL A 182 -14.94 19.88 11.06
N THR A 183 -15.85 18.95 11.35
CA THR A 183 -16.87 19.11 12.39
C THR A 183 -16.31 18.90 13.79
N ASN A 184 -15.29 18.05 13.96
CA ASN A 184 -14.85 17.54 15.25
C ASN A 184 -13.35 17.77 15.52
N VAL A 185 -12.73 18.78 14.92
CA VAL A 185 -11.28 19.02 14.95
C VAL A 185 -10.69 19.11 16.35
N GLU A 186 -11.47 19.59 17.34
CA GLU A 186 -10.95 19.80 18.70
C GLU A 186 -10.65 18.48 19.43
N THR A 187 -11.45 17.45 19.21
CA THR A 187 -11.32 16.14 19.88
C THR A 187 -10.77 15.05 19.01
N THR A 188 -10.77 15.26 17.69
CA THR A 188 -10.53 14.23 16.69
C THR A 188 -9.28 14.54 15.86
N ASN A 189 -8.45 13.52 15.66
CA ASN A 189 -7.37 13.55 14.69
C ASN A 189 -7.67 12.59 13.53
N TYR A 190 -7.34 13.03 12.31
CA TYR A 190 -7.48 12.21 11.13
C TYR A 190 -6.17 11.42 10.90
N ILE A 191 -6.23 10.10 11.01
CA ILE A 191 -5.13 9.20 10.66
C ILE A 191 -5.21 8.90 9.17
N PHE A 192 -4.40 9.61 8.37
CA PHE A 192 -4.41 9.47 6.91
C PHE A 192 -3.69 8.21 6.46
N GLY A 193 -4.33 7.43 5.57
CA GLY A 193 -3.91 6.06 5.26
C GLY A 193 -2.83 5.92 4.19
N THR A 194 -2.49 7.00 3.48
CA THR A 194 -1.54 6.95 2.37
C THR A 194 -0.70 8.22 2.26
N ALA A 195 0.36 8.20 1.45
CA ALA A 195 1.25 9.35 1.23
C ALA A 195 0.64 10.37 0.24
N ALA A 196 -0.66 10.64 0.38
CA ALA A 196 -1.44 11.59 -0.40
C ALA A 196 -2.13 12.59 0.55
N GLY A 197 -3.03 13.41 0.01
CA GLY A 197 -3.73 14.41 0.81
C GLY A 197 -2.95 15.70 1.00
N PRO A 198 -3.51 16.66 1.76
CA PRO A 198 -2.88 17.96 1.98
C PRO A 198 -1.64 17.82 2.84
N HIS A 199 -0.66 18.70 2.63
CA HIS A 199 0.47 18.82 3.55
C HIS A 199 -0.04 19.07 5.00
N PRO A 200 0.48 18.36 6.03
CA PRO A 200 1.74 17.61 6.05
C PRO A 200 1.61 16.09 5.81
N PHE A 201 0.44 15.56 5.48
CA PHE A 201 0.25 14.10 5.42
C PHE A 201 1.21 13.36 4.47
N PRO A 202 1.53 13.84 3.24
CA PRO A 202 2.49 13.14 2.38
C PRO A 202 3.85 12.94 3.04
N GLU A 203 4.39 13.99 3.66
CA GLU A 203 5.67 13.97 4.37
C GLU A 203 5.61 13.10 5.63
N LEU A 204 4.58 13.28 6.46
CA LEU A 204 4.37 12.54 7.70
C LEU A 204 4.28 11.03 7.42
N VAL A 205 3.50 10.63 6.42
CA VAL A 205 3.34 9.22 6.04
C VAL A 205 4.63 8.66 5.47
N ARG A 206 5.34 9.40 4.59
CA ARG A 206 6.67 9.01 4.10
C ARG A 206 7.62 8.73 5.26
N ASP A 207 7.74 9.66 6.21
CA ASP A 207 8.67 9.55 7.33
C ASP A 207 8.39 8.34 8.21
N LEU A 208 7.12 8.00 8.41
CA LEU A 208 6.72 6.81 9.17
C LEU A 208 6.89 5.51 8.38
N GLN A 209 6.75 5.55 7.06
CA GLN A 209 6.91 4.37 6.19
C GLN A 209 8.37 4.13 5.76
N ARG A 210 9.26 5.12 5.87
CA ARG A 210 10.65 4.99 5.46
C ARG A 210 11.41 3.84 6.14
N VAL A 211 10.91 3.39 7.28
CA VAL A 211 11.44 2.21 8.00
C VAL A 211 11.51 0.96 7.10
N ILE A 212 10.64 0.86 6.08
CA ILE A 212 10.65 -0.23 5.08
C ILE A 212 11.97 -0.20 4.31
N GLY A 213 12.29 0.94 3.72
CA GLY A 213 13.49 1.11 2.90
C GLY A 213 14.77 1.12 3.74
N ASP A 214 14.77 1.81 4.90
CA ASP A 214 15.92 1.89 5.79
C ASP A 214 16.35 0.47 6.24
N GLU A 215 15.40 -0.39 6.63
CA GLU A 215 15.67 -1.78 6.98
C GLU A 215 16.11 -2.61 5.77
N ALA A 216 15.42 -2.49 4.62
CA ALA A 216 15.75 -3.25 3.42
C ALA A 216 17.18 -2.95 2.94
N ARG A 217 17.57 -1.67 2.96
CA ARG A 217 18.93 -1.23 2.62
C ARG A 217 19.96 -1.86 3.56
N ALA A 218 19.74 -1.76 4.87
CA ALA A 218 20.68 -2.31 5.87
C ALA A 218 20.78 -3.83 5.76
N GLN A 219 19.66 -4.52 5.58
CA GLN A 219 19.59 -5.97 5.45
C GLN A 219 20.30 -6.47 4.19
N LEU A 220 20.07 -5.80 3.04
CA LEU A 220 20.73 -6.20 1.80
C LEU A 220 22.24 -5.94 1.84
N LEU A 221 22.66 -4.78 2.35
CA LEU A 221 24.10 -4.48 2.52
C LEU A 221 24.79 -5.49 3.45
N ALA A 222 24.10 -5.95 4.49
CA ALA A 222 24.65 -6.97 5.40
C ALA A 222 24.74 -8.36 4.74
N ALA A 223 23.78 -8.70 3.85
CA ALA A 223 23.74 -9.99 3.17
C ALA A 223 24.65 -10.05 1.94
N GLU A 224 24.65 -9.02 1.09
CA GLU A 224 25.23 -9.02 -0.24
C GLU A 224 26.41 -8.04 -0.40
N GLY A 225 26.63 -7.14 0.55
CA GLY A 225 27.72 -6.14 0.49
C GLY A 225 27.48 -5.03 -0.55
N ARG A 226 26.35 -5.01 -1.26
CA ARG A 226 26.01 -4.02 -2.29
C ARG A 226 24.56 -3.57 -2.23
N LEU A 227 24.25 -2.47 -2.93
CA LEU A 227 22.88 -1.99 -3.11
C LEU A 227 22.14 -2.84 -4.16
N PRO A 228 20.79 -2.80 -4.18
CA PRO A 228 20.02 -3.42 -5.24
C PRO A 228 20.18 -2.64 -6.56
N ASP A 229 19.93 -3.31 -7.68
CA ASP A 229 19.84 -2.66 -8.97
C ASP A 229 18.49 -1.95 -9.15
N VAL A 230 17.41 -2.51 -8.58
CA VAL A 230 16.08 -1.92 -8.60
C VAL A 230 15.31 -2.17 -7.32
N VAL A 231 14.51 -1.19 -6.88
CA VAL A 231 13.51 -1.30 -5.82
C VAL A 231 12.12 -1.16 -6.44
N VAL A 232 11.29 -2.18 -6.25
CA VAL A 232 9.96 -2.27 -6.87
C VAL A 232 8.87 -2.27 -5.80
N ALA A 233 7.82 -1.48 -6.00
CA ALA A 233 6.66 -1.45 -5.12
C ALA A 233 5.37 -1.09 -5.87
N CYS A 234 4.22 -1.57 -5.40
CA CYS A 234 2.93 -1.19 -5.95
C CYS A 234 2.53 0.23 -5.54
N VAL A 235 1.82 0.92 -6.42
CA VAL A 235 1.42 2.32 -6.23
C VAL A 235 -0.09 2.48 -6.47
N GLY A 236 -0.82 2.77 -5.39
CA GLY A 236 -2.12 3.41 -5.39
C GLY A 236 -1.91 4.85 -4.93
N GLY A 237 -2.25 5.19 -3.66
CA GLY A 237 -1.77 6.45 -3.07
C GLY A 237 -0.26 6.47 -2.79
N GLY A 238 0.42 5.31 -2.77
CA GLY A 238 1.87 5.17 -2.84
C GLY A 238 2.61 5.07 -1.51
N SER A 239 1.95 4.82 -0.36
CA SER A 239 2.62 4.85 0.95
C SER A 239 3.71 3.78 1.12
N ASN A 240 3.49 2.53 0.68
CA ASN A 240 4.52 1.50 0.73
C ASN A 240 5.69 1.81 -0.21
N ALA A 241 5.39 2.33 -1.39
CA ALA A 241 6.39 2.64 -2.40
C ALA A 241 7.29 3.79 -1.96
N ILE A 242 6.73 4.91 -1.47
CA ILE A 242 7.56 6.02 -0.97
C ILE A 242 8.39 5.60 0.24
N GLY A 243 7.82 4.76 1.13
CA GLY A 243 8.56 4.20 2.26
C GLY A 243 9.76 3.34 1.82
N SER A 244 9.58 2.54 0.77
CA SER A 244 10.65 1.73 0.19
C SER A 244 11.69 2.56 -0.57
N PHE A 245 11.23 3.56 -1.34
CA PHE A 245 12.08 4.37 -2.22
C PHE A 245 12.95 5.36 -1.45
N THR A 246 12.46 5.92 -0.34
CA THR A 246 13.12 7.00 0.41
C THR A 246 14.56 6.68 0.78
N ALA A 247 14.87 5.43 1.11
CA ALA A 247 16.23 5.01 1.46
C ALA A 247 17.21 4.97 0.28
N PHE A 248 16.70 5.06 -0.96
CA PHE A 248 17.49 4.90 -2.20
C PHE A 248 17.36 6.09 -3.16
N ILE A 249 16.60 7.13 -2.80
CA ILE A 249 16.38 8.30 -3.69
C ILE A 249 17.71 8.97 -4.04
N ASP A 250 18.66 9.03 -3.12
CA ASP A 250 19.96 9.66 -3.29
C ASP A 250 21.00 8.75 -3.99
N ASP A 251 20.63 7.50 -4.30
CA ASP A 251 21.51 6.55 -5.00
C ASP A 251 21.10 6.44 -6.48
N PRO A 252 21.71 7.20 -7.41
CA PRO A 252 21.29 7.22 -8.82
C PRO A 252 21.54 5.88 -9.55
N SER A 253 22.38 5.00 -9.00
CA SER A 253 22.59 3.65 -9.51
C SER A 253 21.46 2.68 -9.19
N VAL A 254 20.56 3.03 -8.27
CA VAL A 254 19.41 2.21 -7.90
C VAL A 254 18.17 2.70 -8.66
N GLU A 255 17.60 1.87 -9.51
CA GLU A 255 16.33 2.15 -10.16
C GLU A 255 15.17 2.11 -9.14
N LEU A 256 14.21 3.02 -9.27
CA LEU A 256 12.99 3.04 -8.48
C LEU A 256 11.80 2.79 -9.41
N LEU A 257 11.09 1.67 -9.22
CA LEU A 257 10.00 1.26 -10.08
C LEU A 257 8.69 1.14 -9.31
N GLY A 258 7.75 2.04 -9.60
CA GLY A 258 6.37 1.98 -9.12
C GLY A 258 5.48 1.20 -10.07
N CYS A 259 4.62 0.33 -9.54
CA CYS A 259 3.68 -0.46 -10.34
C CYS A 259 2.25 0.01 -10.06
N GLU A 260 1.63 0.65 -11.07
CA GLU A 260 0.26 1.15 -11.00
C GLU A 260 -0.75 0.10 -11.51
N ALA A 261 -2.00 0.19 -11.07
CA ALA A 261 -3.05 -0.70 -11.54
C ALA A 261 -3.61 -0.26 -12.89
N ALA A 262 -3.29 -0.99 -13.95
CA ALA A 262 -3.89 -0.81 -15.27
C ALA A 262 -5.28 -1.49 -15.41
N GLY A 263 -5.82 -2.05 -14.34
CA GLY A 263 -7.17 -2.61 -14.33
C GLY A 263 -7.39 -3.67 -15.39
N ASP A 264 -8.43 -3.47 -16.22
CA ASP A 264 -8.77 -4.35 -17.34
C ASP A 264 -7.89 -4.08 -18.59
N GLY A 265 -6.89 -3.23 -18.47
CA GLY A 265 -6.01 -2.75 -19.52
C GLY A 265 -6.10 -1.23 -19.64
N PHE A 266 -4.94 -0.55 -19.72
CA PHE A 266 -4.88 0.92 -19.77
C PHE A 266 -5.74 1.50 -20.90
N GLU A 267 -5.70 0.87 -22.08
CA GLU A 267 -6.43 1.29 -23.29
C GLU A 267 -7.96 1.20 -23.15
N THR A 268 -8.45 0.45 -22.16
CA THR A 268 -9.90 0.32 -21.93
C THR A 268 -10.51 1.52 -21.23
N GLY A 269 -9.67 2.40 -20.63
CA GLY A 269 -10.08 3.46 -19.74
C GLY A 269 -10.55 2.97 -18.35
N ARG A 270 -10.55 1.66 -18.09
CA ARG A 270 -10.92 1.03 -16.82
C ARG A 270 -9.65 0.67 -16.04
N HIS A 271 -9.01 1.67 -15.46
CA HIS A 271 -7.73 1.56 -14.74
C HIS A 271 -7.64 2.56 -13.58
N ALA A 272 -6.58 2.47 -12.77
CA ALA A 272 -6.23 3.40 -11.70
C ALA A 272 -4.79 3.95 -11.85
N ALA A 273 -4.20 3.86 -13.06
CA ALA A 273 -2.84 4.31 -13.36
C ALA A 273 -2.81 5.82 -13.63
N SER A 274 -2.78 6.63 -12.58
CA SER A 274 -2.88 8.09 -12.67
C SER A 274 -1.59 8.76 -13.15
N ILE A 275 -0.40 8.23 -12.80
CA ILE A 275 0.88 8.75 -13.28
C ILE A 275 1.03 8.45 -14.77
N THR A 276 0.69 7.23 -15.19
CA THR A 276 0.73 6.83 -16.61
C THR A 276 -0.22 7.67 -17.47
N ALA A 277 -1.37 8.11 -16.91
CA ALA A 277 -2.31 9.00 -17.59
C ALA A 277 -1.81 10.45 -17.74
N ASP A 278 -0.85 10.87 -16.92
CA ASP A 278 -0.15 12.18 -16.95
C ASP A 278 -1.09 13.41 -16.90
N GLU A 279 -2.25 13.31 -16.26
CA GLU A 279 -3.19 14.42 -16.10
C GLU A 279 -3.04 15.04 -14.70
N VAL A 280 -2.68 16.35 -14.63
CA VAL A 280 -2.48 17.06 -13.35
C VAL A 280 -3.79 17.71 -12.91
N GLY A 281 -4.16 17.47 -11.64
CA GLY A 281 -5.34 18.05 -11.01
C GLY A 281 -5.15 18.25 -9.51
N VAL A 282 -6.26 18.54 -8.82
CA VAL A 282 -6.31 18.63 -7.36
C VAL A 282 -7.29 17.58 -6.84
N LEU A 283 -6.81 16.72 -5.96
CA LEU A 283 -7.63 15.69 -5.33
C LEU A 283 -7.30 15.61 -3.82
N HIS A 284 -8.33 15.54 -2.99
CA HIS A 284 -8.21 15.40 -1.53
C HIS A 284 -7.20 16.37 -0.91
N GLY A 285 -7.18 17.61 -1.39
CA GLY A 285 -6.37 18.69 -0.82
C GLY A 285 -4.92 18.77 -1.30
N ALA A 286 -4.51 18.00 -2.30
CA ALA A 286 -3.19 18.08 -2.92
C ALA A 286 -3.27 18.20 -4.44
N ARG A 287 -2.36 18.97 -5.04
CA ARG A 287 -2.11 18.93 -6.48
C ARG A 287 -1.23 17.74 -6.80
N THR A 288 -1.69 16.89 -7.72
CA THR A 288 -1.01 15.65 -8.10
C THR A 288 -1.50 15.16 -9.48
N PHE A 289 -1.07 13.96 -9.92
CA PHE A 289 -1.71 13.29 -11.04
C PHE A 289 -3.07 12.72 -10.62
N VAL A 290 -4.11 12.96 -11.44
CA VAL A 290 -5.49 12.60 -11.15
C VAL A 290 -6.18 12.10 -12.42
N LEU A 291 -6.90 10.99 -12.33
CA LEU A 291 -7.81 10.57 -13.39
C LEU A 291 -9.03 11.51 -13.39
N GLN A 292 -9.15 12.34 -14.40
CA GLN A 292 -10.20 13.36 -14.47
C GLN A 292 -10.75 13.54 -15.87
N GLU A 293 -11.97 14.06 -15.95
CA GLU A 293 -12.59 14.53 -17.20
C GLU A 293 -12.07 15.93 -17.57
N ARG A 294 -12.35 16.38 -18.77
CA ARG A 294 -11.90 17.70 -19.26
C ARG A 294 -12.41 18.88 -18.43
N ASP A 295 -13.52 18.70 -17.73
CA ASP A 295 -14.10 19.68 -16.81
C ASP A 295 -13.55 19.60 -15.38
N GLY A 296 -12.57 18.71 -15.12
CA GLY A 296 -11.94 18.52 -13.83
C GLY A 296 -12.68 17.56 -12.89
N GLN A 297 -13.79 16.95 -13.32
CA GLN A 297 -14.45 15.91 -12.54
C GLN A 297 -13.59 14.64 -12.50
N THR A 298 -13.46 14.05 -11.31
CA THR A 298 -12.69 12.82 -11.12
C THR A 298 -13.39 11.65 -11.83
N LYS A 299 -12.66 10.95 -12.69
CA LYS A 299 -13.12 9.69 -13.29
C LYS A 299 -13.19 8.59 -12.25
N ALA A 300 -14.08 7.61 -12.46
CA ALA A 300 -14.06 6.38 -11.71
C ALA A 300 -12.76 5.60 -12.02
N SER A 301 -12.04 5.22 -11.00
CA SER A 301 -10.91 4.29 -11.12
C SER A 301 -11.41 2.85 -11.13
N HIS A 302 -10.55 1.92 -11.57
CA HIS A 302 -10.85 0.50 -11.55
C HIS A 302 -9.61 -0.35 -11.32
N SER A 303 -9.68 -1.26 -10.36
CA SER A 303 -8.68 -2.29 -10.09
C SER A 303 -9.34 -3.49 -9.42
N ILE A 304 -8.84 -4.70 -9.71
CA ILE A 304 -9.18 -5.91 -8.93
C ILE A 304 -8.71 -5.79 -7.47
N SER A 305 -7.68 -4.96 -7.25
CA SER A 305 -7.14 -4.64 -5.93
C SER A 305 -7.83 -3.40 -5.36
N ALA A 306 -8.63 -3.57 -4.31
CA ALA A 306 -9.31 -2.45 -3.66
C ALA A 306 -8.33 -1.40 -3.07
N GLY A 307 -7.12 -1.80 -2.69
CA GLY A 307 -6.10 -0.88 -2.18
C GLY A 307 -5.39 -0.05 -3.24
N LEU A 308 -5.52 -0.40 -4.53
CA LEU A 308 -5.01 0.37 -5.67
C LEU A 308 -6.12 1.06 -6.46
N ASP A 309 -7.39 0.86 -6.10
CA ASP A 309 -8.54 1.49 -6.73
C ASP A 309 -8.71 2.93 -6.23
N TYR A 310 -7.84 3.81 -6.72
CA TYR A 310 -7.76 5.21 -6.34
C TYR A 310 -7.40 6.08 -7.55
N PRO A 311 -8.15 7.15 -7.84
CA PRO A 311 -7.97 7.92 -9.07
C PRO A 311 -6.87 8.98 -8.99
N GLY A 312 -5.95 8.88 -8.05
CA GLY A 312 -4.83 9.81 -7.87
C GLY A 312 -3.63 9.13 -7.25
N VAL A 313 -2.60 9.91 -6.94
CA VAL A 313 -1.35 9.41 -6.34
C VAL A 313 -0.78 10.44 -5.35
N GLY A 314 0.13 10.02 -4.50
CA GLY A 314 0.88 10.92 -3.63
C GLY A 314 1.70 11.95 -4.42
N PRO A 315 1.72 13.23 -3.99
CA PRO A 315 2.39 14.29 -4.73
C PRO A 315 3.91 14.10 -4.83
N GLU A 316 4.54 13.42 -3.90
CA GLU A 316 5.97 13.09 -3.99
C GLU A 316 6.25 12.08 -5.11
N HIS A 317 5.36 11.09 -5.33
CA HIS A 317 5.43 10.21 -6.49
C HIS A 317 5.27 10.97 -7.80
N ALA A 318 4.34 11.92 -7.86
CA ALA A 318 4.17 12.78 -9.02
C ALA A 318 5.45 13.58 -9.34
N TRP A 319 6.12 14.09 -8.31
CA TRP A 319 7.40 14.79 -8.46
C TRP A 319 8.53 13.83 -8.89
N LEU A 320 8.64 12.65 -8.29
CA LEU A 320 9.65 11.64 -8.67
C LEU A 320 9.49 11.19 -10.13
N ALA A 321 8.24 11.02 -10.59
CA ALA A 321 7.93 10.73 -11.99
C ALA A 321 8.34 11.89 -12.91
N ARG A 322 7.94 13.12 -12.55
CA ARG A 322 8.21 14.32 -13.35
C ARG A 322 9.70 14.63 -13.48
N THR A 323 10.49 14.33 -12.46
CA THR A 323 11.96 14.51 -12.45
C THR A 323 12.71 13.33 -13.06
N GLY A 324 12.03 12.24 -13.39
CA GLY A 324 12.66 11.02 -13.92
C GLY A 324 13.46 10.25 -12.87
N ARG A 325 13.29 10.56 -11.56
CA ARG A 325 13.98 9.81 -10.50
C ARG A 325 13.36 8.42 -10.26
N ALA A 326 12.08 8.28 -10.48
CA ALA A 326 11.38 7.00 -10.43
C ALA A 326 10.60 6.78 -11.73
N SER A 327 10.55 5.52 -12.17
CA SER A 327 9.73 5.05 -13.29
C SER A 327 8.44 4.44 -12.78
N TYR A 328 7.39 4.49 -13.60
CA TYR A 328 6.11 3.89 -13.25
C TYR A 328 5.60 3.04 -14.40
N MET A 329 5.09 1.86 -14.04
CA MET A 329 4.66 0.84 -15.01
C MET A 329 3.21 0.43 -14.75
N PRO A 330 2.33 0.52 -15.74
CA PRO A 330 0.98 0.01 -15.62
C PRO A 330 0.96 -1.53 -15.68
N ILE A 331 0.26 -2.16 -14.71
CA ILE A 331 0.10 -3.60 -14.57
C ILE A 331 -1.39 -3.95 -14.59
N SER A 332 -1.79 -4.80 -15.51
CA SER A 332 -3.18 -5.26 -15.64
C SER A 332 -3.59 -6.22 -14.52
N ASN A 333 -4.90 -6.36 -14.32
CA ASN A 333 -5.47 -7.35 -13.40
C ASN A 333 -4.97 -8.78 -13.70
N ALA A 334 -4.87 -9.15 -14.98
CA ALA A 334 -4.39 -10.47 -15.39
C ALA A 334 -2.92 -10.70 -15.00
N GLU A 335 -2.03 -9.74 -15.30
CA GLU A 335 -0.61 -9.83 -14.94
C GLU A 335 -0.43 -9.92 -13.42
N ALA A 336 -1.18 -9.11 -12.66
CA ALA A 336 -1.13 -9.14 -11.20
C ALA A 336 -1.60 -10.49 -10.64
N MET A 337 -2.70 -11.05 -11.16
CA MET A 337 -3.21 -12.34 -10.69
C MET A 337 -2.29 -13.50 -11.07
N ASP A 338 -1.65 -13.46 -12.24
CA ASP A 338 -0.64 -14.45 -12.62
C ASP A 338 0.55 -14.43 -11.66
N ALA A 339 1.05 -13.22 -11.30
CA ALA A 339 2.13 -13.08 -10.34
C ALA A 339 1.72 -13.50 -8.91
N PHE A 340 0.47 -13.23 -8.51
CA PHE A 340 -0.12 -13.72 -7.26
C PHE A 340 -0.02 -15.25 -7.18
N LEU A 341 -0.46 -15.94 -8.21
CA LEU A 341 -0.45 -17.42 -8.24
C LEU A 341 0.98 -17.94 -8.32
N HIS A 342 1.84 -17.28 -9.10
CA HIS A 342 3.26 -17.66 -9.23
C HIS A 342 3.96 -17.64 -7.87
N LEU A 343 3.94 -16.52 -7.15
CA LEU A 343 4.57 -16.44 -5.82
C LEU A 343 3.98 -17.46 -4.84
N SER A 344 2.65 -17.64 -4.88
CA SER A 344 1.97 -18.60 -4.00
C SER A 344 2.45 -20.02 -4.22
N ARG A 345 2.67 -20.44 -5.48
CA ARG A 345 3.09 -21.80 -5.83
C ARG A 345 4.59 -22.04 -5.72
N THR A 346 5.39 -21.01 -5.92
CA THR A 346 6.85 -21.13 -5.89
C THR A 346 7.41 -20.98 -4.49
N GLU A 347 6.95 -19.97 -3.74
CA GLU A 347 7.51 -19.64 -2.43
C GLU A 347 6.57 -19.97 -1.25
N GLY A 348 5.34 -20.43 -1.52
CA GLY A 348 4.36 -20.68 -0.46
C GLY A 348 3.87 -19.42 0.24
N ILE A 349 3.97 -18.26 -0.43
CA ILE A 349 3.58 -16.95 0.09
C ILE A 349 2.38 -16.46 -0.71
N ILE A 350 1.23 -16.28 -0.04
CA ILE A 350 0.03 -15.69 -0.64
C ILE A 350 0.09 -14.18 -0.42
N PRO A 351 0.50 -13.39 -1.42
CA PRO A 351 0.61 -11.93 -1.28
C PRO A 351 -0.77 -11.27 -1.37
N ALA A 352 -0.90 -10.04 -0.87
CA ALA A 352 -2.04 -9.21 -1.23
C ALA A 352 -2.05 -8.93 -2.75
N ILE A 353 -3.25 -8.75 -3.34
CA ILE A 353 -3.36 -8.43 -4.78
C ILE A 353 -2.64 -7.11 -5.09
N GLU A 354 -2.60 -6.17 -4.16
CA GLU A 354 -1.77 -4.97 -4.27
C GLU A 354 -0.31 -5.32 -4.54
N SER A 355 0.29 -6.16 -3.71
CA SER A 355 1.69 -6.58 -3.82
C SER A 355 1.97 -7.34 -5.12
N SER A 356 0.95 -8.04 -5.63
CA SER A 356 1.06 -8.82 -6.87
C SER A 356 1.30 -7.94 -8.09
N HIS A 357 0.85 -6.68 -8.09
CA HIS A 357 1.20 -5.71 -9.12
C HIS A 357 2.72 -5.44 -9.13
N ALA A 358 3.32 -5.28 -7.95
CA ALA A 358 4.78 -5.11 -7.86
C ALA A 358 5.54 -6.37 -8.34
N LEU A 359 5.06 -7.57 -7.98
CA LEU A 359 5.64 -8.84 -8.43
C LEU A 359 5.55 -9.02 -9.95
N ALA A 360 4.43 -8.62 -10.56
CA ALA A 360 4.29 -8.60 -12.02
C ALA A 360 5.25 -7.59 -12.67
N GLY A 361 5.44 -6.42 -12.03
CA GLY A 361 6.43 -5.43 -12.46
C GLY A 361 7.86 -5.98 -12.42
N VAL A 362 8.23 -6.72 -11.37
CA VAL A 362 9.52 -7.43 -11.30
C VAL A 362 9.70 -8.36 -12.48
N ARG A 363 8.69 -9.17 -12.83
CA ARG A 363 8.77 -10.08 -13.97
C ARG A 363 8.99 -9.34 -15.28
N LYS A 364 8.25 -8.27 -15.53
CA LYS A 364 8.41 -7.43 -16.75
C LYS A 364 9.78 -6.78 -16.81
N TRP A 365 10.23 -6.17 -15.70
CA TRP A 365 11.54 -5.53 -15.63
C TRP A 365 12.68 -6.53 -15.85
N ALA A 366 12.64 -7.68 -15.16
CA ALA A 366 13.69 -8.70 -15.24
C ALA A 366 13.82 -9.30 -16.64
N LEU A 367 12.71 -9.62 -17.30
CA LEU A 367 12.72 -10.16 -18.65
C LEU A 367 13.24 -9.12 -19.66
N ALA A 368 12.82 -7.85 -19.55
CA ALA A 368 13.34 -6.77 -20.39
C ALA A 368 14.84 -6.53 -20.16
N LYS A 369 15.31 -6.61 -18.92
CA LYS A 369 16.73 -6.49 -18.57
C LYS A 369 17.55 -7.63 -19.18
N ALA A 370 17.09 -8.88 -19.04
CA ALA A 370 17.74 -10.05 -19.61
C ALA A 370 17.78 -10.02 -21.15
N GLU A 371 16.72 -9.52 -21.80
CA GLU A 371 16.69 -9.34 -23.25
C GLU A 371 17.70 -8.27 -23.73
N ALA A 372 17.84 -7.18 -22.96
CA ALA A 372 18.72 -6.07 -23.33
C ALA A 372 20.21 -6.35 -23.08
N GLU A 373 20.55 -7.04 -21.99
CA GLU A 373 21.94 -7.21 -21.52
C GLU A 373 22.48 -8.64 -21.71
N GLY A 374 21.60 -9.61 -22.02
CA GLY A 374 21.96 -11.03 -22.19
C GLY A 374 22.05 -11.77 -20.84
N PRO A 375 22.56 -13.03 -20.88
CA PRO A 375 22.73 -13.80 -19.66
C PRO A 375 23.78 -13.18 -18.74
N PHE A 376 23.45 -13.11 -17.44
CA PHE A 376 24.36 -12.58 -16.43
C PHE A 376 25.36 -13.65 -15.99
N GLU A 377 26.60 -13.23 -15.71
CA GLU A 377 27.61 -14.12 -15.14
C GLU A 377 27.28 -14.42 -13.66
N PRO A 378 27.61 -15.62 -13.16
CA PRO A 378 27.41 -15.96 -11.75
C PRO A 378 28.12 -14.96 -10.81
N GLY A 379 27.33 -14.32 -9.93
CA GLY A 379 27.79 -13.29 -9.01
C GLY A 379 27.61 -11.85 -9.51
N GLU A 380 27.19 -11.67 -10.76
CA GLU A 380 26.86 -10.37 -11.38
C GLU A 380 25.34 -10.20 -11.62
N GLU A 381 24.54 -11.16 -11.16
CA GLU A 381 23.10 -11.13 -11.34
C GLU A 381 22.50 -9.85 -10.73
N PRO A 382 21.62 -9.16 -11.46
CA PRO A 382 20.92 -8.01 -10.91
C PRO A 382 20.09 -8.38 -9.67
N ILE A 383 20.16 -7.54 -8.65
CA ILE A 383 19.41 -7.70 -7.40
C ILE A 383 18.17 -6.81 -7.41
N VAL A 384 17.03 -7.43 -7.22
CA VAL A 384 15.72 -6.78 -7.10
C VAL A 384 15.28 -6.83 -5.65
N ILE A 385 14.91 -5.69 -5.07
CA ILE A 385 14.08 -5.67 -3.85
C ILE A 385 12.64 -5.38 -4.29
N VAL A 386 11.70 -6.23 -3.88
CA VAL A 386 10.27 -5.96 -4.06
C VAL A 386 9.54 -5.97 -2.72
N THR A 387 8.70 -4.95 -2.49
CA THR A 387 7.93 -4.85 -1.27
C THR A 387 6.66 -5.69 -1.36
N VAL A 388 6.58 -6.76 -0.55
CA VAL A 388 5.33 -7.49 -0.30
C VAL A 388 4.56 -6.71 0.78
N SER A 389 3.80 -5.73 0.33
CA SER A 389 3.18 -4.68 1.15
C SER A 389 2.11 -5.17 2.11
N GLY A 390 1.54 -6.35 1.83
CA GLY A 390 0.53 -7.00 2.66
C GLY A 390 0.30 -8.46 2.26
N ARG A 391 -0.34 -9.23 3.15
CA ARG A 391 -0.70 -10.63 2.91
C ARG A 391 -2.08 -10.77 2.28
N GLY A 392 -2.27 -11.87 1.56
CA GLY A 392 -3.43 -12.11 0.72
C GLY A 392 -4.62 -12.78 1.40
N ASP A 393 -4.62 -12.97 2.73
CA ASP A 393 -5.75 -13.61 3.44
C ASP A 393 -7.08 -12.91 3.15
N LYS A 394 -7.06 -11.59 3.05
CA LYS A 394 -8.23 -10.77 2.71
C LYS A 394 -8.72 -10.95 1.28
N ASP A 395 -7.86 -11.45 0.39
CA ASP A 395 -8.08 -11.52 -1.06
C ASP A 395 -8.43 -12.93 -1.53
N VAL A 396 -8.44 -13.92 -0.63
CA VAL A 396 -8.67 -15.34 -0.97
C VAL A 396 -9.99 -15.53 -1.70
N ASP A 397 -11.07 -14.85 -1.30
CA ASP A 397 -12.37 -14.95 -1.97
C ASP A 397 -12.31 -14.38 -3.40
N THR A 398 -11.64 -13.26 -3.60
CA THR A 398 -11.45 -12.65 -4.93
C THR A 398 -10.58 -13.54 -5.81
N ALA A 399 -9.47 -14.05 -5.26
CA ALA A 399 -8.58 -14.97 -5.95
C ALA A 399 -9.29 -16.31 -6.30
N SER A 400 -10.09 -16.85 -5.37
CA SER A 400 -10.86 -18.07 -5.61
C SER A 400 -11.86 -17.90 -6.75
N ARG A 401 -12.56 -16.78 -6.81
CA ARG A 401 -13.46 -16.46 -7.93
C ARG A 401 -12.70 -16.31 -9.25
N TRP A 402 -11.56 -15.62 -9.24
CA TRP A 402 -10.72 -15.42 -10.42
C TRP A 402 -10.21 -16.74 -10.99
N PHE A 403 -9.67 -17.61 -10.14
CA PHE A 403 -9.09 -18.90 -10.55
C PHE A 403 -10.11 -20.05 -10.61
N GLY A 404 -11.35 -19.83 -10.20
CA GLY A 404 -12.39 -20.87 -10.19
C GLY A 404 -12.20 -21.94 -9.10
N TYR A 405 -11.46 -21.66 -8.03
CA TYR A 405 -11.17 -22.65 -6.98
C TYR A 405 -12.37 -22.99 -6.10
N GLY A 406 -13.32 -22.10 -5.89
CA GLY A 406 -14.53 -22.34 -5.09
C GLY A 406 -15.51 -23.37 -5.69
N ARG A 407 -15.21 -23.91 -6.88
CA ARG A 407 -15.94 -24.99 -7.56
C ARG A 407 -15.15 -26.30 -7.61
N ALA A 408 -14.13 -26.42 -6.79
CA ALA A 408 -13.28 -27.61 -6.78
C ALA A 408 -14.08 -28.83 -6.34
N LYS A 409 -14.07 -29.88 -7.17
CA LYS A 409 -14.51 -31.19 -6.77
C LYS A 409 -13.60 -31.72 -5.68
N LEU A 410 -14.09 -31.71 -4.45
CA LEU A 410 -13.35 -32.31 -3.34
C LEU A 410 -13.37 -33.82 -3.52
N GLN A 411 -12.19 -34.43 -3.55
CA GLN A 411 -12.09 -35.88 -3.42
C GLN A 411 -12.34 -36.25 -1.96
N VAL A 412 -13.44 -36.94 -1.71
CA VAL A 412 -13.73 -37.44 -0.37
C VAL A 412 -13.35 -38.92 -0.35
N ILE A 413 -12.48 -39.27 0.56
CA ILE A 413 -12.14 -40.68 0.85
C ILE A 413 -13.18 -41.13 1.88
N ASP A 414 -14.07 -42.04 1.47
CA ASP A 414 -14.93 -42.78 2.38
C ASP A 414 -14.23 -44.07 2.82
N PRO A 415 -13.73 -44.14 4.05
CA PRO A 415 -13.04 -45.31 4.57
C PRO A 415 -13.92 -46.59 4.61
N SER A 416 -15.26 -46.43 4.57
CA SER A 416 -16.23 -47.52 4.57
C SER A 416 -16.49 -48.10 3.21
N ALA A 417 -16.11 -47.41 2.12
CA ALA A 417 -16.38 -47.83 0.74
C ALA A 417 -15.33 -48.77 0.12
N GLY A 418 -14.36 -49.27 0.92
CA GLY A 418 -13.30 -50.17 0.50
C GLY A 418 -12.15 -49.49 -0.28
N PRO A 419 -11.22 -50.24 -0.89
CA PRO A 419 -10.00 -49.68 -1.51
C PRO A 419 -10.19 -48.74 -2.70
N SER A 420 -11.39 -48.60 -3.22
CA SER A 420 -11.76 -47.69 -4.33
C SER A 420 -12.67 -46.51 -3.89
N GLY A 421 -12.82 -46.29 -2.60
CA GLY A 421 -13.77 -45.33 -2.03
C GLY A 421 -13.44 -43.87 -2.18
N VAL A 422 -12.98 -43.42 -3.35
CA VAL A 422 -12.86 -41.99 -3.68
C VAL A 422 -14.16 -41.53 -4.32
N THR A 423 -14.96 -40.75 -3.59
CA THR A 423 -16.13 -40.07 -4.12
C THR A 423 -15.81 -38.62 -4.40
N VAL A 424 -16.27 -38.11 -5.54
CA VAL A 424 -16.16 -36.68 -5.87
C VAL A 424 -17.46 -36.01 -5.44
N LEU A 425 -17.41 -35.17 -4.41
CA LEU A 425 -18.54 -34.30 -4.03
C LEU A 425 -18.57 -33.09 -4.96
N ASP A 426 -19.64 -32.95 -5.74
CA ASP A 426 -19.95 -31.74 -6.46
C ASP A 426 -20.80 -30.86 -5.54
N GLN A 427 -20.24 -29.76 -5.03
CA GLN A 427 -20.95 -28.84 -4.11
C GLN A 427 -22.11 -28.06 -4.78
N ASN A 428 -22.45 -28.38 -6.03
CA ASN A 428 -23.54 -27.74 -6.76
C ASN A 428 -24.90 -28.47 -6.60
N GLU A 429 -25.01 -29.53 -5.81
CA GLU A 429 -26.25 -30.27 -5.66
C GLU A 429 -27.07 -29.99 -4.38
N GLU A 430 -26.67 -29.01 -3.56
CA GLU A 430 -27.54 -28.55 -2.47
C GLU A 430 -28.16 -27.19 -2.80
N LYS A 431 -29.34 -27.23 -3.40
CA LYS A 431 -30.43 -26.27 -3.25
C LYS A 431 -31.70 -26.99 -2.87
#